data_f12d3ab6dbff1ec75cb9e3f929f7cb67
#
_entry.id   f12d3ab6dbff1ec75cb9e3f929f7cb67
#
_cell.length_a   1.000
_cell.length_b   1.000
_cell.length_c   1.000
_cell.angle_alpha   90.00
_cell.angle_beta   90.00
_cell.angle_gamma   90.00
#
_symmetry.space_group_name_H-M   'P 1'
#
loop_
_entity.id
_entity.type
_entity.pdbx_description
1 polymer ?
#
loop_
_entity_poly.entity_id
_entity_poly.type
_entity_poly.pdbx_seq_one_letter_code
_entity_poly.pdbx_strand_id
1 'polypeptide(L)'
;MKVDYLKKIEQCIAYIENNLTHKVYIDDVLESTYYSYPHFHRIFMDFVGEPITSYIRKRKLSCAAEELINTKKTIIDIALDYNFSSQQTFNRAFTGYFGISPLKYRNNGMLDDIYKPFNFKDCFFEELLSIPVSIERLQPMKVASYHSFNGNIKLKNSRQEQEKEISKAWGNLIRWQMSYEYQKQYGATKKLPATRELGKFMIDQNHHLPPYTRYFGFINPFPMNCNEFGYETWAMLTDISEHIKTEVQYKDIVIKDYDGGLYATSEATYGPDSNLDKVWKSLHYWLMQNQQYNYGEHQWLEEHITKSGEGGFHSFKLYLPIQPTR
;
A
#
# COMPACT_ATOMS: atom_id res chain seq x y z
N MET A 1 23.63 15.23 -8.78
CA MET A 1 22.62 16.28 -8.44
C MET A 1 21.43 15.59 -7.81
N LYS A 2 21.12 15.91 -6.57
CA LYS A 2 20.00 15.26 -5.86
C LYS A 2 18.67 15.68 -6.50
N VAL A 3 17.79 14.72 -6.76
CA VAL A 3 16.47 15.03 -7.33
C VAL A 3 15.55 15.52 -6.21
N ASP A 4 14.94 16.67 -6.43
CA ASP A 4 13.92 17.22 -5.55
C ASP A 4 12.57 16.54 -5.86
N TYR A 5 12.28 15.46 -5.14
CA TYR A 5 11.06 14.67 -5.30
C TYR A 5 9.78 15.48 -5.07
N LEU A 6 9.78 16.37 -4.07
CA LEU A 6 8.61 17.21 -3.80
C LEU A 6 8.28 18.08 -4.99
N LYS A 7 9.31 18.75 -5.54
CA LYS A 7 9.16 19.55 -6.75
C LYS A 7 8.67 18.71 -7.94
N LYS A 8 9.12 17.45 -8.04
CA LYS A 8 8.66 16.55 -9.11
C LYS A 8 7.21 16.12 -8.92
N ILE A 9 6.77 15.86 -7.70
CA ILE A 9 5.35 15.57 -7.43
C ILE A 9 4.50 16.80 -7.72
N GLU A 10 4.95 18.00 -7.32
CA GLU A 10 4.28 19.27 -7.65
C GLU A 10 4.15 19.45 -9.16
N GLN A 11 5.24 19.23 -9.91
CA GLN A 11 5.25 19.31 -11.37
C GLN A 11 4.29 18.27 -11.98
N CYS A 12 4.27 17.04 -11.47
CA CYS A 12 3.36 16.00 -11.91
C CYS A 12 1.90 16.40 -11.69
N ILE A 13 1.57 16.88 -10.49
CA ILE A 13 0.22 17.36 -10.17
C ILE A 13 -0.17 18.52 -11.08
N ALA A 14 0.69 19.54 -11.23
CA ALA A 14 0.43 20.67 -12.11
C ALA A 14 0.23 20.22 -13.58
N TYR A 15 1.03 19.27 -14.06
CA TYR A 15 0.86 18.70 -15.38
C TYR A 15 -0.50 18.00 -15.52
N ILE A 16 -0.87 17.17 -14.55
CA ILE A 16 -2.16 16.46 -14.53
C ILE A 16 -3.31 17.48 -14.58
N GLU A 17 -3.31 18.47 -13.68
CA GLU A 17 -4.38 19.47 -13.58
C GLU A 17 -4.53 20.31 -14.87
N ASN A 18 -3.41 20.63 -15.51
CA ASN A 18 -3.43 21.39 -16.79
C ASN A 18 -3.85 20.51 -17.99
N ASN A 19 -3.87 19.20 -17.86
CA ASN A 19 -4.14 18.27 -18.95
C ASN A 19 -5.35 17.36 -18.71
N LEU A 20 -6.25 17.69 -17.80
CA LEU A 20 -7.42 16.84 -17.47
C LEU A 20 -8.34 16.61 -18.68
N THR A 21 -8.43 17.58 -19.59
CA THR A 21 -9.19 17.47 -20.85
C THR A 21 -8.39 16.81 -21.98
N HIS A 22 -7.13 16.44 -21.73
CA HIS A 22 -6.26 15.76 -22.70
C HIS A 22 -5.89 14.36 -22.21
N LYS A 23 -5.23 13.59 -23.06
CA LYS A 23 -4.64 12.32 -22.63
C LYS A 23 -3.41 12.64 -21.77
N VAL A 24 -3.47 12.27 -20.51
CA VAL A 24 -2.35 12.45 -19.57
C VAL A 24 -1.36 11.29 -19.77
N TYR A 25 -0.14 11.62 -20.19
CA TYR A 25 0.97 10.68 -20.28
C TYR A 25 1.93 10.96 -19.11
N ILE A 26 1.96 10.07 -18.15
CA ILE A 26 2.80 10.26 -16.95
C ILE A 26 4.27 10.13 -17.31
N ASP A 27 4.60 9.34 -18.34
CA ASP A 27 5.95 9.21 -18.85
C ASP A 27 6.54 10.56 -19.27
N ASP A 28 5.74 11.46 -19.85
CA ASP A 28 6.17 12.82 -20.22
C ASP A 28 6.68 13.61 -19.00
N VAL A 29 6.09 13.37 -17.82
CA VAL A 29 6.53 14.03 -16.57
C VAL A 29 7.79 13.37 -16.03
N LEU A 30 7.94 12.07 -16.24
CA LEU A 30 9.03 11.25 -15.68
C LEU A 30 10.27 11.22 -16.54
N GLU A 31 10.20 11.52 -17.86
CA GLU A 31 11.35 11.54 -18.77
C GLU A 31 12.50 12.43 -18.27
N SER A 32 12.17 13.46 -17.50
CA SER A 32 13.19 14.32 -16.86
C SER A 32 13.72 13.77 -15.53
N THR A 33 13.23 12.59 -15.09
CA THR A 33 13.66 11.96 -13.84
C THR A 33 14.47 10.70 -14.16
N TYR A 34 15.59 10.50 -13.43
CA TYR A 34 16.40 9.28 -13.53
C TYR A 34 15.75 8.06 -12.81
N TYR A 35 14.43 8.12 -12.54
CA TYR A 35 13.73 7.11 -11.77
C TYR A 35 12.77 6.29 -12.61
N SER A 36 12.68 5.01 -12.25
CA SER A 36 11.65 4.15 -12.84
C SER A 36 10.25 4.60 -12.41
N TYR A 37 9.28 4.47 -13.30
CA TYR A 37 7.87 4.76 -13.03
C TYR A 37 7.36 4.13 -11.71
N PRO A 38 7.65 2.85 -11.38
CA PRO A 38 7.20 2.24 -10.14
C PRO A 38 7.69 2.95 -8.88
N HIS A 39 8.92 3.45 -8.90
CA HIS A 39 9.49 4.16 -7.75
C HIS A 39 8.81 5.51 -7.52
N PHE A 40 8.67 6.32 -8.58
CA PHE A 40 7.97 7.60 -8.48
C PHE A 40 6.50 7.41 -8.07
N HIS A 41 5.83 6.41 -8.65
CA HIS A 41 4.43 6.11 -8.35
C HIS A 41 4.21 5.79 -6.88
N ARG A 42 5.15 5.06 -6.24
CA ARG A 42 5.10 4.76 -4.81
C ARG A 42 5.23 6.01 -3.95
N ILE A 43 6.22 6.88 -4.26
CA ILE A 43 6.40 8.15 -3.54
C ILE A 43 5.18 9.06 -3.73
N PHE A 44 4.64 9.14 -4.94
CA PHE A 44 3.41 9.88 -5.21
C PHE A 44 2.25 9.38 -4.33
N MET A 45 2.06 8.06 -4.27
CA MET A 45 1.01 7.45 -3.45
C MET A 45 1.18 7.79 -1.97
N ASP A 46 2.40 7.77 -1.43
CA ASP A 46 2.64 8.07 -0.02
C ASP A 46 2.34 9.54 0.31
N PHE A 47 2.64 10.49 -0.58
CA PHE A 47 2.32 11.91 -0.35
C PHE A 47 0.86 12.25 -0.64
N VAL A 48 0.33 11.78 -1.77
CA VAL A 48 -1.03 12.11 -2.23
C VAL A 48 -2.08 11.20 -1.62
N GLY A 49 -1.70 10.00 -1.14
CA GLY A 49 -2.58 9.03 -0.49
C GLY A 49 -3.26 8.07 -1.45
N GLU A 50 -2.96 8.14 -2.75
CA GLU A 50 -3.55 7.25 -3.75
C GLU A 50 -2.71 7.12 -5.02
N PRO A 51 -2.93 6.05 -5.83
CA PRO A 51 -2.27 5.88 -7.12
C PRO A 51 -2.52 7.05 -8.08
N ILE A 52 -1.51 7.42 -8.88
CA ILE A 52 -1.60 8.52 -9.86
C ILE A 52 -2.81 8.37 -10.79
N THR A 53 -3.06 7.14 -11.26
CA THR A 53 -4.20 6.85 -12.14
C THR A 53 -5.55 7.04 -11.46
N SER A 54 -5.64 6.76 -10.16
CA SER A 54 -6.81 7.02 -9.33
C SER A 54 -7.03 8.53 -9.17
N TYR A 55 -5.96 9.26 -8.84
CA TYR A 55 -5.96 10.72 -8.75
C TYR A 55 -6.49 11.36 -10.04
N ILE A 56 -5.90 11.04 -11.20
CA ILE A 56 -6.33 11.55 -12.51
C ILE A 56 -7.82 11.27 -12.74
N ARG A 57 -8.26 10.04 -12.46
CA ARG A 57 -9.66 9.64 -12.69
C ARG A 57 -10.62 10.42 -11.80
N LYS A 58 -10.33 10.57 -10.52
CA LYS A 58 -11.15 11.34 -9.57
C LYS A 58 -11.22 12.81 -9.95
N ARG A 59 -10.09 13.40 -10.35
CA ARG A 59 -10.03 14.78 -10.81
C ARG A 59 -10.87 15.01 -12.06
N LYS A 60 -10.73 14.12 -13.08
CA LYS A 60 -11.55 14.17 -14.31
C LYS A 60 -13.04 14.08 -14.00
N LEU A 61 -13.44 13.16 -13.13
CA LEU A 61 -14.86 13.00 -12.74
C LEU A 61 -15.38 14.23 -11.97
N SER A 62 -14.56 14.83 -11.11
CA SER A 62 -14.94 16.03 -10.36
C SER A 62 -15.09 17.25 -11.25
N CYS A 63 -14.16 17.49 -12.17
CA CYS A 63 -14.30 18.58 -13.14
C CYS A 63 -15.49 18.34 -14.08
N ALA A 64 -15.74 17.10 -14.50
CA ALA A 64 -16.92 16.75 -15.29
C ALA A 64 -18.23 16.99 -14.49
N ALA A 65 -18.24 16.75 -13.19
CA ALA A 65 -19.37 17.04 -12.33
C ALA A 65 -19.67 18.55 -12.24
N GLU A 66 -18.64 19.38 -12.15
CA GLU A 66 -18.75 20.84 -12.21
C GLU A 66 -19.33 21.29 -13.56
N GLU A 67 -18.87 20.73 -14.69
CA GLU A 67 -19.42 21.06 -16.02
C GLU A 67 -20.87 20.59 -16.21
N LEU A 68 -21.24 19.43 -15.65
CA LEU A 68 -22.62 18.95 -15.68
C LEU A 68 -23.60 19.95 -15.10
N ILE A 69 -23.22 20.64 -14.03
CA ILE A 69 -24.07 21.63 -13.34
C ILE A 69 -23.96 23.00 -14.01
N ASN A 70 -22.77 23.44 -14.32
CA ASN A 70 -22.50 24.82 -14.75
C ASN A 70 -22.69 25.05 -16.23
N THR A 71 -22.88 24.00 -17.05
CA THR A 71 -22.97 24.12 -18.50
C THR A 71 -24.18 23.38 -19.07
N LYS A 72 -24.55 23.73 -20.33
CA LYS A 72 -25.55 23.00 -21.10
C LYS A 72 -24.97 21.93 -22.02
N LYS A 73 -23.66 21.63 -21.90
CA LYS A 73 -23.01 20.58 -22.70
C LYS A 73 -23.74 19.24 -22.54
N THR A 74 -23.81 18.46 -23.60
CA THR A 74 -24.38 17.11 -23.49
C THR A 74 -23.49 16.20 -22.64
N ILE A 75 -24.04 15.13 -22.07
CA ILE A 75 -23.28 14.19 -21.27
C ILE A 75 -22.18 13.50 -22.10
N ILE A 76 -22.46 13.27 -23.39
CA ILE A 76 -21.49 12.69 -24.32
C ILE A 76 -20.33 13.66 -24.60
N ASP A 77 -20.62 14.95 -24.80
CA ASP A 77 -19.57 15.95 -25.03
C ASP A 77 -18.64 16.04 -23.79
N ILE A 78 -19.22 16.12 -22.60
CA ILE A 78 -18.42 16.12 -21.34
C ILE A 78 -17.60 14.83 -21.21
N ALA A 79 -18.17 13.67 -21.53
CA ALA A 79 -17.43 12.41 -21.48
C ALA A 79 -16.22 12.42 -22.41
N LEU A 80 -16.38 12.95 -23.62
CA LEU A 80 -15.32 13.07 -24.64
C LEU A 80 -14.26 14.11 -24.22
N ASP A 81 -14.68 15.26 -23.71
CA ASP A 81 -13.78 16.30 -23.19
C ASP A 81 -12.83 15.79 -22.13
N TYR A 82 -13.30 14.89 -21.24
CA TYR A 82 -12.47 14.27 -20.22
C TYR A 82 -11.84 12.92 -20.66
N ASN A 83 -11.80 12.66 -21.98
CA ASN A 83 -11.13 11.48 -22.56
C ASN A 83 -11.70 10.13 -22.11
N PHE A 84 -13.00 10.03 -21.87
CA PHE A 84 -13.66 8.74 -21.77
C PHE A 84 -13.96 8.21 -23.17
N SER A 85 -13.71 6.92 -23.38
CA SER A 85 -13.88 6.28 -24.69
C SER A 85 -15.32 6.24 -25.18
N SER A 86 -16.30 6.42 -24.29
CA SER A 86 -17.71 6.46 -24.57
C SER A 86 -18.51 7.04 -23.41
N GLN A 87 -19.73 7.52 -23.72
CA GLN A 87 -20.68 7.91 -22.66
C GLN A 87 -20.98 6.79 -21.68
N GLN A 88 -21.00 5.53 -22.14
CA GLN A 88 -21.26 4.38 -21.26
C GLN A 88 -20.11 4.19 -20.26
N THR A 89 -18.85 4.29 -20.71
CA THR A 89 -17.68 4.20 -19.86
C THR A 89 -17.67 5.33 -18.83
N PHE A 90 -18.00 6.55 -19.26
CA PHE A 90 -18.15 7.70 -18.36
C PHE A 90 -19.26 7.48 -17.35
N ASN A 91 -20.48 7.10 -17.77
CA ASN A 91 -21.60 6.86 -16.87
C ASN A 91 -21.27 5.82 -15.80
N ARG A 92 -20.59 4.73 -16.18
CA ARG A 92 -20.15 3.68 -15.23
C ARG A 92 -19.15 4.25 -14.22
N ALA A 93 -18.15 5.00 -14.70
CA ALA A 93 -17.13 5.59 -13.84
C ALA A 93 -17.73 6.63 -12.90
N PHE A 94 -18.57 7.51 -13.42
CA PHE A 94 -19.25 8.56 -12.68
C PHE A 94 -20.18 8.00 -11.61
N THR A 95 -21.05 7.06 -11.99
CA THR A 95 -21.97 6.40 -11.05
C THR A 95 -21.19 5.60 -9.98
N GLY A 96 -20.09 4.98 -10.37
CA GLY A 96 -19.20 4.27 -9.42
C GLY A 96 -18.56 5.19 -8.38
N TYR A 97 -18.30 6.45 -8.73
CA TYR A 97 -17.70 7.43 -7.83
C TYR A 97 -18.75 8.21 -7.02
N PHE A 98 -19.74 8.83 -7.68
CA PHE A 98 -20.74 9.69 -7.03
C PHE A 98 -21.99 8.93 -6.53
N GLY A 99 -22.12 7.65 -6.83
CA GLY A 99 -23.28 6.83 -6.45
C GLY A 99 -24.57 7.06 -7.28
N ILE A 100 -24.61 8.10 -8.11
CA ILE A 100 -25.74 8.45 -8.97
C ILE A 100 -25.30 8.72 -10.41
N SER A 101 -26.23 8.61 -11.38
CA SER A 101 -25.92 8.85 -12.79
C SER A 101 -25.63 10.33 -13.08
N PRO A 102 -24.83 10.65 -14.12
CA PRO A 102 -24.56 12.03 -14.52
C PRO A 102 -25.80 12.88 -14.75
N LEU A 103 -26.84 12.30 -15.37
CA LEU A 103 -28.10 13.01 -15.58
C LEU A 103 -28.81 13.35 -14.27
N LYS A 104 -28.84 12.40 -13.34
CA LYS A 104 -29.42 12.61 -12.01
C LYS A 104 -28.62 13.64 -11.22
N TYR A 105 -27.28 13.61 -11.33
CA TYR A 105 -26.38 14.57 -10.68
C TYR A 105 -26.65 16.00 -11.19
N ARG A 106 -26.76 16.17 -12.51
CA ARG A 106 -27.13 17.45 -13.16
C ARG A 106 -28.46 17.99 -12.64
N ASN A 107 -29.46 17.14 -12.55
CA ASN A 107 -30.81 17.54 -12.14
C ASN A 107 -30.88 17.88 -10.64
N ASN A 108 -30.01 17.33 -9.80
CA ASN A 108 -29.94 17.67 -8.40
C ASN A 108 -29.35 19.08 -8.17
N GLY A 109 -28.51 19.58 -9.07
CA GLY A 109 -27.97 20.94 -9.05
C GLY A 109 -27.01 21.23 -7.88
N MET A 110 -26.54 20.20 -7.15
CA MET A 110 -25.62 20.36 -6.00
C MET A 110 -24.26 19.75 -6.30
N LEU A 111 -23.19 20.48 -5.93
CA LEU A 111 -21.80 20.03 -6.05
C LEU A 111 -21.40 19.32 -4.78
N ASP A 112 -21.68 18.01 -4.72
CA ASP A 112 -21.30 17.16 -3.60
C ASP A 112 -20.12 16.26 -3.98
N ASP A 113 -19.29 15.93 -3.01
CA ASP A 113 -18.17 14.97 -3.11
C ASP A 113 -17.11 15.32 -4.18
N ILE A 114 -16.91 16.61 -4.44
CA ILE A 114 -15.88 17.08 -5.39
C ILE A 114 -14.48 16.81 -4.83
N TYR A 115 -13.71 15.99 -5.54
CA TYR A 115 -12.31 15.74 -5.22
C TYR A 115 -11.44 16.93 -5.67
N LYS A 116 -10.89 17.67 -4.70
CA LYS A 116 -10.06 18.86 -4.94
C LYS A 116 -8.64 18.48 -5.38
N PRO A 117 -7.93 19.37 -6.12
CA PRO A 117 -6.50 19.21 -6.37
C PRO A 117 -5.71 19.03 -5.07
N PHE A 118 -4.73 18.13 -5.09
CA PHE A 118 -3.82 17.98 -3.96
C PHE A 118 -2.97 19.24 -3.80
N ASN A 119 -2.81 19.70 -2.56
CA ASN A 119 -2.05 20.89 -2.25
C ASN A 119 -1.00 20.59 -1.19
N PHE A 120 0.27 20.76 -1.52
CA PHE A 120 1.38 20.57 -0.59
C PHE A 120 1.35 21.49 0.64
N LYS A 121 0.67 22.65 0.54
CA LYS A 121 0.51 23.56 1.69
C LYS A 121 -0.29 22.92 2.82
N ASP A 122 -1.09 21.89 2.51
CA ASP A 122 -1.85 21.15 3.51
C ASP A 122 -0.99 20.05 4.18
N CYS A 123 0.27 19.88 3.76
CA CYS A 123 1.23 18.98 4.38
C CYS A 123 2.04 19.70 5.45
N PHE A 124 1.91 19.27 6.71
CA PHE A 124 2.64 19.84 7.85
C PHE A 124 4.08 19.28 7.91
N PHE A 125 4.96 19.75 7.04
CA PHE A 125 6.33 19.23 6.90
C PHE A 125 7.17 19.35 8.18
N GLU A 126 6.99 20.41 8.99
CA GLU A 126 7.69 20.55 10.26
C GLU A 126 7.36 19.41 11.24
N GLU A 127 6.11 18.97 11.27
CA GLU A 127 5.72 17.82 12.07
C GLU A 127 6.32 16.51 11.57
N LEU A 128 6.55 16.37 10.27
CA LEU A 128 7.21 15.19 9.73
C LEU A 128 8.67 15.08 10.18
N LEU A 129 9.38 16.19 10.31
CA LEU A 129 10.77 16.22 10.79
C LEU A 129 10.90 15.89 12.28
N SER A 130 9.84 16.03 13.06
CA SER A 130 9.86 15.70 14.48
C SER A 130 9.85 14.18 14.76
N ILE A 131 9.54 13.35 13.77
CA ILE A 131 9.50 11.90 13.90
C ILE A 131 10.93 11.34 13.82
N PRO A 132 11.41 10.58 14.83
CA PRO A 132 12.75 10.06 14.86
C PRO A 132 13.00 9.07 13.70
N VAL A 133 14.14 9.20 13.03
CA VAL A 133 14.59 8.28 11.98
C VAL A 133 15.92 7.67 12.38
N SER A 134 16.01 6.34 12.30
CA SER A 134 17.22 5.56 12.55
C SER A 134 17.70 4.90 11.24
N ILE A 135 18.98 4.56 11.19
CA ILE A 135 19.54 3.80 10.07
C ILE A 135 19.86 2.40 10.57
N GLU A 136 19.35 1.40 9.89
CA GLU A 136 19.50 -0.01 10.27
C GLU A 136 19.84 -0.87 9.05
N ARG A 137 20.68 -1.89 9.26
CA ARG A 137 20.95 -2.92 8.26
C ARG A 137 20.21 -4.20 8.65
N LEU A 138 19.21 -4.58 7.86
CA LEU A 138 18.64 -5.92 7.95
C LEU A 138 19.64 -6.94 7.43
N GLN A 139 19.85 -7.99 8.22
CA GLN A 139 20.66 -9.12 7.83
C GLN A 139 19.90 -10.01 6.84
N PRO A 140 20.59 -10.79 6.01
CA PRO A 140 19.95 -11.82 5.21
C PRO A 140 19.13 -12.76 6.09
N MET A 141 17.94 -13.13 5.62
CA MET A 141 17.02 -13.99 6.36
C MET A 141 16.23 -14.88 5.42
N LYS A 142 15.78 -16.02 5.95
CA LYS A 142 14.83 -16.88 5.26
C LYS A 142 13.44 -16.62 5.79
N VAL A 143 12.47 -16.53 4.91
CA VAL A 143 11.08 -16.18 5.27
C VAL A 143 10.09 -17.16 4.66
N ALA A 144 9.03 -17.44 5.42
CA ALA A 144 7.80 -18.01 4.88
C ALA A 144 6.91 -16.86 4.42
N SER A 145 6.48 -16.91 3.18
CA SER A 145 5.73 -15.84 2.51
C SER A 145 4.35 -16.32 2.08
N TYR A 146 3.34 -15.49 2.30
CA TYR A 146 2.02 -15.62 1.69
C TYR A 146 1.67 -14.34 0.94
N HIS A 147 1.18 -14.50 -0.29
CA HIS A 147 0.76 -13.40 -1.15
C HIS A 147 -0.74 -13.48 -1.44
N SER A 148 -1.47 -12.42 -1.15
CA SER A 148 -2.87 -12.24 -1.53
C SER A 148 -2.99 -11.16 -2.60
N PHE A 149 -3.79 -11.42 -3.64
CA PHE A 149 -3.99 -10.51 -4.75
C PHE A 149 -5.46 -10.46 -5.18
N ASN A 150 -5.94 -9.23 -5.46
CA ASN A 150 -7.25 -8.99 -6.04
C ASN A 150 -7.11 -8.01 -7.22
N GLY A 151 -7.37 -8.48 -8.42
CA GLY A 151 -7.32 -7.70 -9.67
C GLY A 151 -8.64 -7.01 -10.04
N ASN A 152 -9.67 -7.04 -9.17
CA ASN A 152 -11.02 -6.54 -9.46
C ASN A 152 -11.60 -5.68 -8.32
N ILE A 153 -10.77 -4.84 -7.71
CA ILE A 153 -11.21 -3.93 -6.63
C ILE A 153 -12.17 -2.87 -7.18
N LYS A 154 -13.32 -2.71 -6.51
CA LYS A 154 -14.31 -1.69 -6.85
C LYS A 154 -13.95 -0.37 -6.15
N LEU A 155 -13.86 0.72 -6.90
CA LEU A 155 -13.49 2.05 -6.39
C LEU A 155 -14.30 2.49 -5.16
N LYS A 156 -15.61 2.25 -5.15
CA LYS A 156 -16.50 2.65 -4.04
C LYS A 156 -16.15 1.98 -2.71
N ASN A 157 -15.58 0.77 -2.75
CA ASN A 157 -15.25 -0.04 -1.58
C ASN A 157 -13.75 -0.37 -1.53
N SER A 158 -12.90 0.40 -2.21
CA SER A 158 -11.49 0.07 -2.40
C SER A 158 -10.77 -0.21 -1.07
N ARG A 159 -10.98 0.63 -0.06
CA ARG A 159 -10.37 0.45 1.26
C ARG A 159 -10.82 -0.85 1.94
N GLN A 160 -12.12 -1.15 1.94
CA GLN A 160 -12.62 -2.39 2.55
C GLN A 160 -12.13 -3.65 1.83
N GLU A 161 -12.00 -3.59 0.50
CA GLU A 161 -11.48 -4.71 -0.28
C GLU A 161 -9.97 -4.90 -0.06
N GLN A 162 -9.21 -3.82 0.07
CA GLN A 162 -7.80 -3.86 0.46
C GLN A 162 -7.63 -4.46 1.87
N GLU A 163 -8.40 -3.99 2.85
CA GLU A 163 -8.39 -4.52 4.22
C GLU A 163 -8.72 -6.02 4.27
N LYS A 164 -9.61 -6.51 3.40
CA LYS A 164 -9.88 -7.96 3.27
C LYS A 164 -8.68 -8.73 2.74
N GLU A 165 -7.98 -8.20 1.72
CA GLU A 165 -6.79 -8.86 1.19
C GLU A 165 -5.64 -8.88 2.21
N ILE A 166 -5.45 -7.79 2.95
CA ILE A 166 -4.50 -7.71 4.06
C ILE A 166 -4.85 -8.75 5.14
N SER A 167 -6.11 -8.79 5.58
CA SER A 167 -6.60 -9.74 6.59
C SER A 167 -6.46 -11.19 6.12
N LYS A 168 -6.69 -11.45 4.84
CA LYS A 168 -6.52 -12.77 4.22
C LYS A 168 -5.05 -13.19 4.21
N ALA A 169 -4.14 -12.27 3.86
CA ALA A 169 -2.72 -12.55 3.85
C ALA A 169 -2.21 -12.92 5.25
N TRP A 170 -2.51 -12.10 6.25
CA TRP A 170 -2.15 -12.39 7.64
C TRP A 170 -2.80 -13.65 8.18
N GLY A 171 -4.09 -13.85 7.93
CA GLY A 171 -4.83 -15.03 8.40
C GLY A 171 -4.27 -16.34 7.87
N ASN A 172 -3.80 -16.38 6.62
CA ASN A 172 -3.21 -17.59 6.04
C ASN A 172 -1.77 -17.83 6.55
N LEU A 173 -0.94 -16.79 6.64
CA LEU A 173 0.42 -16.92 7.18
C LEU A 173 0.41 -17.38 8.65
N ILE A 174 -0.39 -16.75 9.50
CA ILE A 174 -0.50 -17.09 10.92
C ILE A 174 -1.04 -18.51 11.11
N ARG A 175 -2.07 -18.90 10.33
CA ARG A 175 -2.62 -20.27 10.39
C ARG A 175 -1.58 -21.31 9.98
N TRP A 176 -0.80 -21.05 8.96
CA TRP A 176 0.32 -21.91 8.57
C TRP A 176 1.34 -22.03 9.70
N GLN A 177 1.74 -20.93 10.30
CA GLN A 177 2.72 -20.94 11.39
C GLN A 177 2.22 -21.70 12.61
N MET A 178 0.96 -21.50 13.03
CA MET A 178 0.34 -22.28 14.11
C MET A 178 0.39 -23.77 13.83
N SER A 179 0.12 -24.15 12.59
CA SER A 179 0.16 -25.54 12.14
C SER A 179 1.57 -26.12 12.18
N TYR A 180 2.56 -25.30 11.77
CA TYR A 180 3.97 -25.66 11.82
C TYR A 180 4.45 -25.89 13.25
N GLU A 181 4.16 -24.99 14.18
CA GLU A 181 4.53 -25.12 15.60
C GLU A 181 3.85 -26.35 16.24
N TYR A 182 2.57 -26.59 15.92
CA TYR A 182 1.88 -27.78 16.39
C TYR A 182 2.54 -29.06 15.89
N GLN A 183 2.89 -29.15 14.60
CA GLN A 183 3.55 -30.32 14.02
C GLN A 183 4.98 -30.50 14.54
N LYS A 184 5.71 -29.42 14.80
CA LYS A 184 7.03 -29.44 15.43
C LYS A 184 6.97 -30.09 16.81
N GLN A 185 5.91 -29.81 17.59
CA GLN A 185 5.75 -30.34 18.93
C GLN A 185 5.23 -31.79 18.96
N TYR A 186 4.27 -32.12 18.10
CA TYR A 186 3.54 -33.41 18.15
C TYR A 186 3.90 -34.39 17.02
N GLY A 187 4.78 -34.01 16.11
CA GLY A 187 5.23 -34.80 14.96
C GLY A 187 4.48 -34.45 13.66
N ALA A 188 5.22 -34.44 12.57
CA ALA A 188 4.73 -34.00 11.24
C ALA A 188 3.58 -34.84 10.65
N THR A 189 3.40 -36.09 11.14
CA THR A 189 2.33 -37.00 10.67
C THR A 189 1.02 -36.82 11.45
N LYS A 190 1.01 -36.02 12.51
CA LYS A 190 -0.20 -35.84 13.31
C LYS A 190 -1.20 -34.95 12.57
N LYS A 191 -2.45 -35.40 12.48
CA LYS A 191 -3.53 -34.64 11.87
C LYS A 191 -3.71 -33.31 12.60
N LEU A 192 -3.72 -32.22 11.83
CA LEU A 192 -3.95 -30.89 12.37
C LEU A 192 -5.36 -30.76 12.95
N PRO A 193 -5.49 -30.16 14.15
CA PRO A 193 -6.81 -29.86 14.71
C PRO A 193 -7.49 -28.72 13.93
N ALA A 194 -8.77 -28.51 14.19
CA ALA A 194 -9.51 -27.41 13.62
C ALA A 194 -8.88 -26.05 14.02
N THR A 195 -9.02 -25.01 13.21
CA THR A 195 -8.41 -23.69 13.42
C THR A 195 -8.66 -23.13 14.82
N ARG A 196 -9.87 -23.37 15.40
CA ARG A 196 -10.21 -22.92 16.76
C ARG A 196 -9.39 -23.64 17.82
N GLU A 197 -9.08 -24.92 17.61
CA GLU A 197 -8.28 -25.74 18.53
C GLU A 197 -6.79 -25.41 18.42
N LEU A 198 -6.29 -25.11 17.21
CA LEU A 198 -4.95 -24.57 17.00
C LEU A 198 -4.78 -23.21 17.71
N GLY A 199 -5.77 -22.34 17.64
CA GLY A 199 -5.76 -21.09 18.39
C GLY A 199 -5.70 -21.31 19.91
N LYS A 200 -6.47 -22.27 20.46
CA LYS A 200 -6.39 -22.64 21.87
C LYS A 200 -5.02 -23.22 22.23
N PHE A 201 -4.46 -24.09 21.40
CA PHE A 201 -3.12 -24.63 21.58
C PHE A 201 -2.08 -23.52 21.72
N MET A 202 -2.14 -22.50 20.89
CA MET A 202 -1.22 -21.35 20.99
C MET A 202 -1.39 -20.57 22.30
N ILE A 203 -2.63 -20.40 22.77
CA ILE A 203 -2.93 -19.73 24.04
C ILE A 203 -2.45 -20.56 25.23
N ASP A 204 -2.79 -21.87 25.25
CA ASP A 204 -2.48 -22.77 26.37
C ASP A 204 -0.97 -22.98 26.57
N GLN A 205 -0.17 -22.85 25.51
CA GLN A 205 1.28 -22.95 25.58
C GLN A 205 1.98 -21.62 25.90
N ASN A 206 1.25 -20.57 26.28
CA ASN A 206 1.76 -19.19 26.28
C ASN A 206 2.43 -18.80 24.95
N HIS A 207 2.15 -19.53 23.90
CA HIS A 207 2.60 -19.24 22.55
C HIS A 207 1.64 -18.21 21.93
N HIS A 208 1.70 -16.99 22.40
CA HIS A 208 1.49 -15.86 21.52
C HIS A 208 2.41 -16.05 20.31
N LEU A 209 2.10 -15.44 19.16
CA LEU A 209 3.02 -15.44 18.00
C LEU A 209 4.46 -15.52 18.49
N PRO A 210 5.29 -16.49 18.07
CA PRO A 210 6.58 -16.75 18.70
C PRO A 210 7.32 -15.44 18.90
N PRO A 211 7.70 -15.06 20.14
CA PRO A 211 8.21 -13.73 20.45
C PRO A 211 9.54 -13.42 19.77
N TYR A 212 10.12 -14.39 19.11
CA TYR A 212 11.39 -14.29 18.40
C TYR A 212 11.24 -14.26 16.87
N THR A 213 10.02 -14.45 16.34
CA THR A 213 9.78 -14.37 14.91
C THR A 213 9.45 -12.95 14.53
N ARG A 214 10.16 -12.41 13.55
CA ARG A 214 9.82 -11.12 12.97
C ARG A 214 8.78 -11.32 11.88
N TYR A 215 7.81 -10.42 11.86
CA TYR A 215 6.70 -10.45 10.91
C TYR A 215 6.72 -9.19 10.07
N PHE A 216 6.68 -9.36 8.75
CA PHE A 216 6.65 -8.24 7.81
C PHE A 216 5.42 -8.33 6.93
N GLY A 217 4.84 -7.17 6.62
CA GLY A 217 3.80 -7.02 5.62
C GLY A 217 4.15 -5.89 4.66
N PHE A 218 3.64 -5.95 3.44
CA PHE A 218 3.84 -4.88 2.46
C PHE A 218 2.95 -5.08 1.24
N ILE A 219 2.68 -3.96 0.56
CA ILE A 219 1.93 -3.97 -0.69
C ILE A 219 2.79 -4.62 -1.78
N ASN A 220 2.28 -5.70 -2.42
CA ASN A 220 2.93 -6.42 -3.51
C ASN A 220 1.88 -7.15 -4.40
N PRO A 221 1.84 -6.95 -5.73
CA PRO A 221 2.56 -5.90 -6.42
C PRO A 221 2.08 -4.52 -5.98
N PHE A 222 2.94 -3.52 -6.11
CA PHE A 222 2.51 -2.16 -5.87
C PHE A 222 1.45 -1.77 -6.91
N PRO A 223 0.26 -1.27 -6.51
CA PRO A 223 -0.85 -1.07 -7.44
C PRO A 223 -0.52 0.01 -8.45
N MET A 224 -0.48 -0.36 -9.74
CA MET A 224 -0.31 0.57 -10.85
C MET A 224 -1.64 1.20 -11.28
N ASN A 225 -2.74 0.63 -10.86
CA ASN A 225 -4.09 1.12 -11.09
C ASN A 225 -4.99 0.90 -9.86
N CYS A 226 -6.10 1.63 -9.81
CA CYS A 226 -7.04 1.62 -8.67
C CYS A 226 -7.89 0.35 -8.54
N ASN A 227 -7.79 -0.59 -9.48
CA ASN A 227 -8.58 -1.81 -9.50
C ASN A 227 -7.80 -3.04 -9.03
N GLU A 228 -6.53 -2.85 -8.69
CA GLU A 228 -5.64 -3.94 -8.26
C GLU A 228 -5.09 -3.65 -6.87
N PHE A 229 -4.96 -4.70 -6.08
CA PHE A 229 -4.27 -4.64 -4.80
C PHE A 229 -3.70 -6.01 -4.48
N GLY A 230 -2.43 -6.03 -4.10
CA GLY A 230 -1.77 -7.20 -3.57
C GLY A 230 -1.11 -6.88 -2.24
N TYR A 231 -1.09 -7.85 -1.35
CA TYR A 231 -0.44 -7.74 -0.06
C TYR A 231 0.34 -9.01 0.24
N GLU A 232 1.58 -8.85 0.58
CA GLU A 232 2.47 -9.96 0.93
C GLU A 232 2.84 -9.90 2.40
N THR A 233 2.86 -11.06 3.06
CA THR A 233 3.23 -11.19 4.46
C THR A 233 4.35 -12.19 4.61
N TRP A 234 5.32 -11.89 5.48
CA TRP A 234 6.46 -12.74 5.79
C TRP A 234 6.52 -13.06 7.28
N ALA A 235 6.88 -14.30 7.59
CA ALA A 235 7.36 -14.72 8.90
C ALA A 235 8.82 -15.14 8.77
N MET A 236 9.72 -14.53 9.54
CA MET A 236 11.13 -14.90 9.57
C MET A 236 11.28 -16.31 10.17
N LEU A 237 12.05 -17.14 9.52
CA LEU A 237 12.35 -18.49 9.98
C LEU A 237 13.66 -18.49 10.77
N THR A 238 13.60 -18.86 12.05
CA THR A 238 14.76 -18.91 12.95
C THR A 238 15.47 -20.27 12.94
N ASP A 239 14.72 -21.33 12.59
CA ASP A 239 15.23 -22.70 12.55
C ASP A 239 14.71 -23.39 11.29
N ILE A 240 15.63 -23.69 10.37
CA ILE A 240 15.31 -24.34 9.10
C ILE A 240 15.57 -25.82 9.29
N SER A 241 14.64 -26.53 9.93
CA SER A 241 14.63 -27.98 9.76
C SER A 241 14.25 -28.28 8.30
N GLU A 242 15.05 -29.09 7.61
CA GLU A 242 14.83 -29.49 6.20
C GLU A 242 13.49 -30.20 5.95
N HIS A 243 12.63 -30.30 6.94
CA HIS A 243 11.35 -31.01 6.94
C HIS A 243 10.13 -30.15 6.75
N ILE A 244 10.25 -28.86 6.35
CA ILE A 244 9.08 -28.07 5.95
C ILE A 244 8.59 -28.58 4.59
N LYS A 245 8.02 -29.77 4.58
CA LYS A 245 7.14 -30.19 3.49
C LYS A 245 5.85 -29.40 3.68
N THR A 246 5.65 -28.38 2.85
CA THR A 246 4.36 -27.70 2.75
C THR A 246 3.31 -28.78 2.46
N GLU A 247 2.46 -29.08 3.46
CA GLU A 247 1.31 -29.93 3.23
C GLU A 247 0.44 -29.29 2.13
N VAL A 248 -0.29 -30.11 1.41
CA VAL A 248 -1.15 -29.71 0.28
C VAL A 248 -2.08 -28.53 0.64
N GLN A 249 -2.51 -28.42 1.89
CA GLN A 249 -3.38 -27.33 2.36
C GLN A 249 -2.71 -25.95 2.47
N TYR A 250 -1.37 -25.89 2.43
CA TYR A 250 -0.59 -24.63 2.51
C TYR A 250 0.29 -24.42 1.28
N LYS A 251 -0.13 -24.94 0.14
CA LYS A 251 0.60 -24.85 -1.15
C LYS A 251 0.92 -23.41 -1.58
N ASP A 252 0.19 -22.42 -1.05
CA ASP A 252 0.37 -21.01 -1.37
C ASP A 252 1.43 -20.32 -0.47
N ILE A 253 1.99 -21.04 0.53
CA ILE A 253 3.12 -20.57 1.31
C ILE A 253 4.41 -20.89 0.56
N VAL A 254 5.22 -19.86 0.33
CA VAL A 254 6.52 -19.94 -0.36
C VAL A 254 7.64 -19.63 0.62
N ILE A 255 8.62 -20.52 0.71
CA ILE A 255 9.86 -20.27 1.46
C ILE A 255 10.85 -19.61 0.52
N LYS A 256 11.37 -18.46 0.91
CA LYS A 256 12.33 -17.71 0.11
C LYS A 256 13.42 -17.05 0.94
N ASP A 257 14.55 -16.80 0.31
CA ASP A 257 15.65 -16.06 0.89
C ASP A 257 15.44 -14.56 0.63
N TYR A 258 15.80 -13.74 1.62
CA TYR A 258 15.85 -12.30 1.52
C TYR A 258 17.26 -11.83 1.90
N ASP A 259 17.89 -11.08 0.99
CA ASP A 259 19.30 -10.68 1.13
C ASP A 259 19.54 -9.59 2.18
N GLY A 260 18.48 -9.06 2.75
CA GLY A 260 18.55 -7.92 3.67
C GLY A 260 18.82 -6.61 2.93
N GLY A 261 19.28 -5.60 3.66
CA GLY A 261 19.56 -4.29 3.06
C GLY A 261 19.80 -3.19 4.08
N LEU A 262 20.13 -2.00 3.60
CA LEU A 262 20.26 -0.80 4.41
C LEU A 262 18.93 0.00 4.37
N TYR A 263 18.45 0.41 5.54
CA TYR A 263 17.15 1.04 5.69
C TYR A 263 17.21 2.28 6.58
N ALA A 264 16.43 3.30 6.23
CA ALA A 264 15.94 4.29 7.17
C ALA A 264 14.69 3.73 7.84
N THR A 265 14.64 3.76 9.16
CA THR A 265 13.56 3.15 9.94
C THR A 265 12.93 4.13 10.91
N SER A 266 11.65 3.94 11.17
CA SER A 266 10.91 4.68 12.19
C SER A 266 9.75 3.82 12.72
N GLU A 267 9.25 4.15 13.90
CA GLU A 267 8.16 3.42 14.54
C GLU A 267 6.81 4.12 14.35
N ALA A 268 5.76 3.34 14.14
CA ALA A 268 4.40 3.81 14.01
C ALA A 268 3.47 3.06 14.98
N THR A 269 2.41 3.74 15.42
CA THR A 269 1.38 3.16 16.29
C THR A 269 0.46 2.22 15.52
N TYR A 270 -0.07 1.21 16.21
CA TYR A 270 -1.06 0.29 15.68
C TYR A 270 -2.46 0.64 16.21
N GLY A 271 -3.52 0.37 15.44
CA GLY A 271 -4.90 0.53 15.84
C GLY A 271 -5.65 1.70 15.20
N PRO A 272 -6.80 2.11 15.78
CA PRO A 272 -7.66 3.16 15.18
C PRO A 272 -6.98 4.51 15.00
N ASP A 273 -6.05 4.85 15.91
CA ASP A 273 -5.28 6.10 15.89
C ASP A 273 -3.88 5.89 15.29
N SER A 274 -3.74 4.96 14.37
CA SER A 274 -2.47 4.68 13.70
C SER A 274 -1.95 5.90 12.96
N ASN A 275 -0.67 6.20 13.17
CA ASN A 275 0.05 7.27 12.48
C ASN A 275 0.91 6.73 11.31
N LEU A 276 0.59 5.54 10.81
CA LEU A 276 1.36 4.81 9.78
C LEU A 276 1.68 5.70 8.55
N ASP A 277 0.64 6.32 7.97
CA ASP A 277 0.80 7.20 6.81
C ASP A 277 1.69 8.41 7.10
N LYS A 278 1.60 8.98 8.31
CA LYS A 278 2.42 10.10 8.74
C LYS A 278 3.89 9.69 8.87
N VAL A 279 4.16 8.50 9.39
CA VAL A 279 5.53 7.97 9.55
C VAL A 279 6.15 7.64 8.19
N TRP A 280 5.40 7.06 7.25
CA TRP A 280 5.88 6.87 5.87
C TRP A 280 6.25 8.21 5.21
N LYS A 281 5.38 9.20 5.28
CA LYS A 281 5.67 10.56 4.78
C LYS A 281 6.92 11.15 5.43
N SER A 282 7.11 10.95 6.73
CA SER A 282 8.29 11.41 7.47
C SER A 282 9.58 10.77 6.95
N LEU A 283 9.61 9.44 6.78
CA LEU A 283 10.76 8.72 6.24
C LEU A 283 11.14 9.23 4.84
N HIS A 284 10.14 9.42 3.96
CA HIS A 284 10.38 9.98 2.62
C HIS A 284 10.91 11.40 2.70
N TYR A 285 10.28 12.25 3.51
CA TYR A 285 10.68 13.64 3.64
C TYR A 285 12.09 13.75 4.23
N TRP A 286 12.41 12.96 5.27
CA TRP A 286 13.76 12.86 5.82
C TRP A 286 14.79 12.46 4.75
N LEU A 287 14.50 11.43 3.96
CA LEU A 287 15.40 10.98 2.90
C LEU A 287 15.61 12.06 1.83
N MET A 288 14.56 12.79 1.47
CA MET A 288 14.65 13.90 0.52
C MET A 288 15.55 15.02 1.01
N GLN A 289 15.58 15.28 2.32
CA GLN A 289 16.48 16.28 2.93
C GLN A 289 17.89 15.75 3.19
N ASN A 290 18.08 14.43 3.22
CA ASN A 290 19.36 13.80 3.55
C ASN A 290 20.33 13.84 2.36
N GLN A 291 21.59 14.24 2.59
CA GLN A 291 22.61 14.33 1.53
C GLN A 291 23.47 13.07 1.40
N GLN A 292 23.46 12.21 2.40
CA GLN A 292 24.32 11.02 2.47
C GLN A 292 23.67 9.77 1.83
N TYR A 293 22.33 9.80 1.68
CA TYR A 293 21.58 8.65 1.20
C TYR A 293 20.59 9.01 0.09
N ASN A 294 20.38 8.04 -0.80
CA ASN A 294 19.33 8.01 -1.80
C ASN A 294 18.42 6.81 -1.55
N TYR A 295 17.31 6.71 -2.29
CA TYR A 295 16.47 5.52 -2.26
C TYR A 295 17.25 4.28 -2.71
N GLY A 296 17.10 3.19 -1.95
CA GLY A 296 17.60 1.87 -2.31
C GLY A 296 16.59 1.08 -3.15
N GLU A 297 17.04 -0.04 -3.71
CA GLU A 297 16.22 -0.90 -4.58
C GLU A 297 15.55 -2.07 -3.83
N HIS A 298 15.83 -2.21 -2.53
CA HIS A 298 15.26 -3.28 -1.71
C HIS A 298 13.74 -3.12 -1.51
N GLN A 299 13.10 -4.18 -1.03
CA GLN A 299 11.69 -4.16 -0.69
C GLN A 299 11.42 -3.19 0.48
N TRP A 300 10.38 -2.38 0.38
CA TRP A 300 9.84 -1.58 1.49
C TRP A 300 9.08 -2.50 2.42
N LEU A 301 9.31 -2.40 3.73
CA LEU A 301 8.77 -3.35 4.68
C LEU A 301 8.08 -2.64 5.85
N GLU A 302 7.01 -3.25 6.32
CA GLU A 302 6.33 -2.92 7.57
C GLU A 302 6.51 -4.09 8.52
N GLU A 303 7.39 -3.97 9.49
CA GLU A 303 7.51 -4.97 10.54
C GLU A 303 6.39 -4.79 11.56
N HIS A 304 5.61 -5.82 11.75
CA HIS A 304 4.53 -5.87 12.72
C HIS A 304 5.07 -6.38 14.05
N ILE A 305 5.19 -5.48 15.01
CA ILE A 305 5.79 -5.79 16.31
C ILE A 305 4.75 -6.42 17.22
N THR A 306 5.11 -7.57 17.81
CA THR A 306 4.34 -8.23 18.86
C THR A 306 4.93 -7.90 20.22
N LYS A 307 4.10 -7.83 21.26
CA LYS A 307 4.54 -7.65 22.63
C LYS A 307 4.38 -8.94 23.41
N SER A 308 5.41 -9.31 24.17
CA SER A 308 5.39 -10.53 24.96
C SER A 308 4.22 -10.52 25.96
N GLY A 309 3.42 -11.60 25.95
CA GLY A 309 2.28 -11.76 26.85
C GLY A 309 0.97 -11.13 26.37
N GLU A 310 0.97 -10.39 25.27
CA GLU A 310 -0.22 -9.80 24.67
C GLU A 310 -0.45 -10.39 23.28
N GLY A 311 -1.66 -10.81 22.96
CA GLY A 311 -1.99 -11.34 21.64
C GLY A 311 -2.10 -10.22 20.60
N GLY A 312 -1.56 -10.46 19.39
CA GLY A 312 -1.66 -9.54 18.25
C GLY A 312 -0.47 -8.60 18.06
N PHE A 313 -0.64 -7.63 17.17
CA PHE A 313 0.37 -6.62 16.85
C PHE A 313 0.11 -5.34 17.63
N HIS A 314 1.16 -4.66 18.09
CA HIS A 314 1.09 -3.47 18.93
C HIS A 314 1.61 -2.20 18.27
N SER A 315 2.63 -2.33 17.45
CA SER A 315 3.23 -1.23 16.71
C SER A 315 3.78 -1.71 15.39
N PHE A 316 4.14 -0.76 14.54
CA PHE A 316 4.88 -1.02 13.32
C PHE A 316 6.29 -0.47 13.46
N LYS A 317 7.25 -1.12 12.79
CA LYS A 317 8.51 -0.51 12.42
C LYS A 317 8.61 -0.50 10.90
N LEU A 318 8.78 0.69 10.34
CA LEU A 318 8.80 0.91 8.91
C LEU A 318 10.24 0.91 8.41
N TYR A 319 10.47 0.33 7.24
CA TYR A 319 11.78 0.17 6.62
C TYR A 319 11.74 0.75 5.21
N LEU A 320 12.25 1.98 5.08
CA LEU A 320 12.47 2.63 3.79
C LEU A 320 13.86 2.26 3.28
N PRO A 321 13.99 1.53 2.15
CA PRO A 321 15.30 1.15 1.65
C PRO A 321 16.11 2.37 1.22
N ILE A 322 17.38 2.39 1.63
CA ILE A 322 18.32 3.45 1.31
C ILE A 322 19.64 2.89 0.81
N GLN A 323 20.39 3.71 0.07
CA GLN A 323 21.76 3.44 -0.36
C GLN A 323 22.61 4.70 -0.22
N PRO A 324 23.92 4.60 0.07
CA PRO A 324 24.81 5.76 0.12
C PRO A 324 24.80 6.52 -1.20
N THR A 325 24.85 7.85 -1.11
CA THR A 325 25.06 8.71 -2.29
C THR A 325 26.48 8.47 -2.82
N ARG A 326 26.60 8.17 -4.10
CA ARG A 326 27.92 8.03 -4.77
C ARG A 326 28.58 9.38 -4.99
#